data_1f5e8f1305595946286cc67649b9cf60
#
_entry.id   1f5e8f1305595946286cc67649b9cf60
#
_cell.length_a   1.000
_cell.length_b   1.000
_cell.length_c   1.000
_cell.angle_alpha   90.00
_cell.angle_beta   90.00
_cell.angle_gamma   90.00
#
_symmetry.space_group_name_H-M   'P 1'
#
loop_
_entity.id
_entity.type
_entity.pdbx_description
1 polymer ?
#
loop_
_entity_poly.entity_id
_entity_poly.type
_entity_poly.pdbx_seq_one_letter_code
_entity_poly.pdbx_strand_id
1 'polypeptide(L)'
;MSSLDSALIAIEHACGSGSVIRDPSLLEGYAHDESEAEPCMPEAVVRATSTADVSAVMKAAYEHEVPVTPRGGGSGRVGGAIPVPGGIVLALEKMNEVQGIDKRELTAHVQPGLILGDLKRITEEELLFYPPDPNSLDSCAIGGNIAANAGGPRAFKYGVTREYVMGMEVVLADGTILKLGRETKKGVTGYDLTALMVGSEGTLGIVTEATLRLIPKPESTVTAMACFSSLDEVAPVVSTLLAQGQLPACIELLDEAAIRIVRPEAGLTIPEETKAMLLIELDGEEAALENELERMGNILFDLDALEVLVAQSSSERERLWASRRELSHSLKRQAKNKLAEDIVVPRTKMAELLSYCAELSEQHGLLMPTYGHAGDGNLHVNFLWNDPDEKVHVDQAIEALFQRTIDLHGTLSGEHGIGILKAPFLPMEQSPALIALQEKIKDVFDPKHILNPGKIFPADAKRFHGAC
;
A
#
# COMPACT_ATOMS: atom_id res chain seq x y z
N MET A 1 31.98 -25.13 -6.95
CA MET A 1 31.40 -23.77 -6.90
C MET A 1 29.91 -23.96 -6.70
N SER A 2 29.30 -23.30 -5.76
CA SER A 2 27.84 -23.42 -5.56
C SER A 2 27.08 -22.78 -6.74
N SER A 3 25.82 -23.14 -6.91
CA SER A 3 24.92 -22.52 -7.90
C SER A 3 24.88 -21.00 -7.72
N LEU A 4 24.74 -20.56 -6.46
CA LEU A 4 24.80 -19.14 -6.07
C LEU A 4 26.12 -18.45 -6.48
N ASP A 5 27.29 -19.06 -6.16
CA ASP A 5 28.56 -18.45 -6.54
C ASP A 5 28.71 -18.27 -8.06
N SER A 6 28.24 -19.27 -8.82
CA SER A 6 28.26 -19.21 -10.28
C SER A 6 27.39 -18.08 -10.81
N ALA A 7 26.17 -17.93 -10.24
CA ALA A 7 25.26 -16.83 -10.58
C ALA A 7 25.87 -15.46 -10.26
N LEU A 8 26.45 -15.31 -9.06
CA LEU A 8 27.01 -14.02 -8.63
C LEU A 8 28.26 -13.62 -9.46
N ILE A 9 29.10 -14.58 -9.88
CA ILE A 9 30.22 -14.30 -10.80
C ILE A 9 29.67 -13.82 -12.15
N ALA A 10 28.63 -14.47 -12.69
CA ALA A 10 28.02 -14.05 -13.95
C ALA A 10 27.44 -12.65 -13.87
N ILE A 11 26.78 -12.34 -12.73
CA ILE A 11 26.21 -11.00 -12.44
C ILE A 11 27.31 -9.94 -12.36
N GLU A 12 28.40 -10.19 -11.60
CA GLU A 12 29.51 -9.24 -11.50
C GLU A 12 30.20 -9.00 -12.86
N HIS A 13 30.29 -10.02 -13.69
CA HIS A 13 30.85 -9.88 -15.05
C HIS A 13 29.94 -9.01 -15.94
N ALA A 14 28.63 -9.15 -15.82
CA ALA A 14 27.64 -8.42 -16.65
C ALA A 14 27.38 -7.00 -16.17
N CYS A 15 27.22 -6.80 -14.85
CA CYS A 15 26.83 -5.52 -14.25
C CYS A 15 28.02 -4.70 -13.74
N GLY A 16 29.24 -5.24 -13.81
CA GLY A 16 30.46 -4.57 -13.35
C GLY A 16 30.87 -4.92 -11.92
N SER A 17 32.15 -4.72 -11.63
CA SER A 17 32.71 -4.96 -10.30
C SER A 17 32.12 -4.00 -9.28
N GLY A 18 31.60 -4.55 -8.17
CA GLY A 18 30.96 -3.78 -7.10
C GLY A 18 29.45 -3.67 -7.23
N SER A 19 28.82 -4.26 -8.25
CA SER A 19 27.35 -4.39 -8.35
C SER A 19 26.77 -5.33 -7.29
N VAL A 20 27.55 -6.31 -6.83
CA VAL A 20 27.19 -7.32 -5.85
C VAL A 20 27.75 -6.97 -4.48
N ILE A 21 26.89 -6.86 -3.49
CA ILE A 21 27.22 -6.59 -2.08
C ILE A 21 27.07 -7.88 -1.31
N ARG A 22 28.12 -8.26 -0.57
CA ARG A 22 28.16 -9.46 0.30
C ARG A 22 28.55 -9.12 1.75
N ASP A 23 28.78 -7.85 2.08
CA ASP A 23 29.11 -7.43 3.42
C ASP A 23 27.88 -7.57 4.33
N PRO A 24 27.90 -8.45 5.37
CA PRO A 24 26.76 -8.70 6.23
C PRO A 24 26.16 -7.43 6.85
N SER A 25 27.00 -6.46 7.19
CA SER A 25 26.57 -5.19 7.78
C SER A 25 25.71 -4.35 6.83
N LEU A 26 25.89 -4.51 5.50
CA LEU A 26 25.10 -3.84 4.48
C LEU A 26 23.89 -4.66 4.07
N LEU A 27 23.91 -5.99 4.26
CA LEU A 27 22.80 -6.87 3.93
C LEU A 27 21.62 -6.72 4.91
N GLU A 28 21.90 -6.37 6.18
CA GLU A 28 20.88 -6.25 7.22
C GLU A 28 19.73 -5.31 6.84
N GLY A 29 20.02 -4.18 6.18
CA GLY A 29 19.01 -3.24 5.68
C GLY A 29 18.09 -3.79 4.59
N TYR A 30 18.42 -4.95 4.02
CA TYR A 30 17.61 -5.64 2.99
C TYR A 30 16.93 -6.91 3.50
N ALA A 31 17.13 -7.26 4.78
CA ALA A 31 16.59 -8.46 5.38
C ALA A 31 15.10 -8.35 5.77
N HIS A 32 14.57 -7.14 5.85
CA HIS A 32 13.22 -6.83 6.35
C HIS A 32 12.53 -5.78 5.47
N ASP A 33 11.23 -5.62 5.62
CA ASP A 33 10.44 -4.47 5.16
C ASP A 33 9.73 -3.82 6.38
N GLU A 34 8.67 -3.04 6.18
CA GLU A 34 7.93 -2.41 7.27
C GLU A 34 6.82 -3.32 7.86
N SER A 35 6.84 -4.62 7.54
CA SER A 35 5.93 -5.61 8.10
C SER A 35 6.44 -6.20 9.42
N GLU A 36 5.57 -6.96 10.09
CA GLU A 36 5.89 -7.74 11.28
C GLU A 36 6.40 -9.17 10.95
N ALA A 37 6.67 -9.45 9.65
CA ALA A 37 7.20 -10.75 9.24
C ALA A 37 8.65 -10.91 9.69
N GLU A 38 9.04 -12.15 10.00
CA GLU A 38 10.40 -12.46 10.43
C GLU A 38 11.44 -12.07 9.36
N PRO A 39 12.50 -11.35 9.73
CA PRO A 39 13.56 -10.97 8.82
C PRO A 39 14.27 -12.19 8.25
N CYS A 40 14.69 -12.11 6.98
CA CYS A 40 15.53 -13.12 6.36
C CYS A 40 16.73 -12.46 5.69
N MET A 41 17.94 -12.86 6.08
CA MET A 41 19.17 -12.32 5.49
C MET A 41 19.37 -12.83 4.07
N PRO A 42 19.52 -11.94 3.06
CA PRO A 42 19.88 -12.38 1.72
C PRO A 42 21.35 -12.85 1.68
N GLU A 43 21.67 -13.72 0.72
CA GLU A 43 23.05 -14.14 0.46
C GLU A 43 23.89 -13.03 -0.20
N ALA A 44 23.22 -12.16 -0.95
CA ALA A 44 23.83 -10.99 -1.58
C ALA A 44 22.73 -9.96 -1.94
N VAL A 45 23.15 -8.71 -2.14
CA VAL A 45 22.33 -7.65 -2.73
C VAL A 45 22.96 -7.22 -4.04
N VAL A 46 22.16 -7.13 -5.09
CA VAL A 46 22.58 -6.58 -6.39
C VAL A 46 21.86 -5.25 -6.61
N ARG A 47 22.61 -4.16 -6.79
CA ARG A 47 22.08 -2.84 -7.10
C ARG A 47 22.09 -2.61 -8.60
N ALA A 48 20.93 -2.75 -9.24
CA ALA A 48 20.80 -2.48 -10.66
C ALA A 48 20.75 -0.96 -10.94
N THR A 49 21.32 -0.55 -12.07
CA THR A 49 21.31 0.84 -12.55
C THR A 49 20.58 0.99 -13.89
N SER A 50 20.23 -0.13 -14.51
CA SER A 50 19.57 -0.15 -15.83
C SER A 50 18.71 -1.40 -16.01
N THR A 51 17.79 -1.36 -16.98
CA THR A 51 17.04 -2.56 -17.42
C THR A 51 17.97 -3.68 -17.87
N ALA A 52 19.10 -3.34 -18.50
CA ALA A 52 20.09 -4.32 -18.92
C ALA A 52 20.71 -5.09 -17.74
N ASP A 53 20.98 -4.38 -16.63
CA ASP A 53 21.46 -5.02 -15.39
C ASP A 53 20.42 -5.97 -14.82
N VAL A 54 19.15 -5.51 -14.72
CA VAL A 54 18.04 -6.35 -14.23
C VAL A 54 17.91 -7.61 -15.10
N SER A 55 17.95 -7.47 -16.42
CA SER A 55 17.90 -8.61 -17.35
C SER A 55 19.10 -9.57 -17.16
N ALA A 56 20.29 -9.04 -16.97
CA ALA A 56 21.50 -9.87 -16.75
C ALA A 56 21.42 -10.64 -15.43
N VAL A 57 20.97 -9.97 -14.35
CA VAL A 57 20.73 -10.60 -13.04
C VAL A 57 19.73 -11.74 -13.16
N MET A 58 18.58 -11.47 -13.79
CA MET A 58 17.53 -12.49 -13.93
C MET A 58 17.96 -13.66 -14.79
N LYS A 59 18.70 -13.43 -15.89
CA LYS A 59 19.28 -14.51 -16.71
C LYS A 59 20.21 -15.42 -15.91
N ALA A 60 21.15 -14.82 -15.16
CA ALA A 60 22.08 -15.58 -14.34
C ALA A 60 21.35 -16.33 -13.21
N ALA A 61 20.40 -15.70 -12.54
CA ALA A 61 19.58 -16.32 -11.52
C ALA A 61 18.72 -17.46 -12.07
N TYR A 62 18.13 -17.28 -13.25
CA TYR A 62 17.33 -18.31 -13.93
C TYR A 62 18.18 -19.52 -14.35
N GLU A 63 19.36 -19.28 -14.90
CA GLU A 63 20.31 -20.34 -15.30
C GLU A 63 20.70 -21.21 -14.11
N HIS A 64 20.95 -20.59 -12.98
CA HIS A 64 21.46 -21.24 -11.77
C HIS A 64 20.38 -21.55 -10.71
N GLU A 65 19.10 -21.26 -10.99
CA GLU A 65 17.96 -21.48 -10.10
C GLU A 65 18.12 -20.79 -8.73
N VAL A 66 18.66 -19.55 -8.74
CA VAL A 66 18.82 -18.74 -7.54
C VAL A 66 17.59 -17.87 -7.33
N PRO A 67 16.94 -17.90 -6.15
CA PRO A 67 15.81 -17.04 -5.84
C PRO A 67 16.19 -15.55 -5.87
N VAL A 68 15.33 -14.72 -6.44
CA VAL A 68 15.50 -13.27 -6.52
C VAL A 68 14.30 -12.55 -5.92
N THR A 69 14.55 -11.71 -4.92
CA THR A 69 13.54 -10.82 -4.36
C THR A 69 13.78 -9.40 -4.89
N PRO A 70 12.89 -8.85 -5.75
CA PRO A 70 13.00 -7.46 -6.18
C PRO A 70 12.62 -6.51 -5.03
N ARG A 71 13.36 -5.40 -4.91
CA ARG A 71 13.13 -4.42 -3.85
C ARG A 71 13.15 -3.00 -4.38
N GLY A 72 12.06 -2.26 -4.14
CA GLY A 72 11.99 -0.81 -4.26
C GLY A 72 12.40 -0.13 -2.94
N GLY A 73 11.51 0.66 -2.33
CA GLY A 73 11.75 1.33 -1.05
C GLY A 73 11.75 0.42 0.18
N GLY A 74 11.19 -0.80 0.10
CA GLY A 74 11.06 -1.70 1.24
C GLY A 74 10.03 -1.25 2.28
N SER A 75 9.10 -0.39 1.90
CA SER A 75 8.03 0.16 2.76
C SER A 75 6.77 -0.72 2.82
N GLY A 76 6.80 -1.94 2.26
CA GLY A 76 5.68 -2.88 2.26
C GLY A 76 5.32 -3.37 3.67
N ARG A 77 4.05 -3.78 3.85
CA ARG A 77 3.47 -4.14 5.15
C ARG A 77 3.14 -5.62 5.30
N VAL A 78 3.49 -6.45 4.31
CA VAL A 78 3.10 -7.87 4.27
C VAL A 78 4.27 -8.84 4.02
N GLY A 79 5.51 -8.35 4.13
CA GLY A 79 6.70 -9.14 3.87
C GLY A 79 7.05 -9.30 2.38
N GLY A 80 6.48 -8.46 1.51
CA GLY A 80 6.65 -8.55 0.05
C GLY A 80 8.10 -8.38 -0.42
N ALA A 81 8.92 -7.63 0.32
CA ALA A 81 10.33 -7.38 0.02
C ALA A 81 11.32 -8.19 0.86
N ILE A 82 10.85 -9.12 1.70
CA ILE A 82 11.70 -10.01 2.50
C ILE A 82 12.21 -11.15 1.62
N PRO A 83 13.53 -11.38 1.52
CA PRO A 83 14.08 -12.46 0.73
C PRO A 83 13.80 -13.84 1.33
N VAL A 84 14.04 -14.88 0.55
CA VAL A 84 14.02 -16.28 1.02
C VAL A 84 15.43 -16.79 1.28
N PRO A 85 15.61 -17.83 2.13
CA PRO A 85 16.93 -18.44 2.35
C PRO A 85 17.59 -18.90 1.04
N GLY A 86 18.88 -18.62 0.89
CA GLY A 86 19.63 -18.92 -0.33
C GLY A 86 19.39 -17.96 -1.50
N GLY A 87 18.53 -16.97 -1.32
CA GLY A 87 18.18 -15.98 -2.33
C GLY A 87 19.00 -14.71 -2.28
N ILE A 88 18.90 -13.93 -3.35
CA ILE A 88 19.49 -12.60 -3.47
C ILE A 88 18.40 -11.52 -3.53
N VAL A 89 18.75 -10.31 -3.08
CA VAL A 89 17.90 -9.12 -3.28
C VAL A 89 18.37 -8.37 -4.51
N LEU A 90 17.46 -8.04 -5.41
CA LEU A 90 17.68 -7.14 -6.53
C LEU A 90 17.09 -5.77 -6.20
N ALA A 91 17.97 -4.86 -5.79
CA ALA A 91 17.61 -3.52 -5.34
C ALA A 91 17.57 -2.54 -6.53
N LEU A 92 16.46 -1.80 -6.64
CA LEU A 92 16.17 -0.88 -7.75
C LEU A 92 16.36 0.59 -7.38
N GLU A 93 16.84 0.89 -6.18
CA GLU A 93 16.96 2.28 -5.66
C GLU A 93 17.88 3.19 -6.50
N LYS A 94 18.72 2.61 -7.37
CA LYS A 94 19.58 3.37 -8.28
C LYS A 94 18.92 3.71 -9.62
N MET A 95 17.76 3.11 -9.89
CA MET A 95 16.94 3.42 -11.06
C MET A 95 15.84 4.39 -10.63
N ASN A 96 16.18 5.65 -10.37
CA ASN A 96 15.33 6.63 -9.68
C ASN A 96 15.11 7.93 -10.45
N GLU A 97 15.26 7.91 -11.75
CA GLU A 97 15.14 9.09 -12.59
C GLU A 97 13.71 9.32 -13.07
N VAL A 98 13.33 10.59 -13.20
CA VAL A 98 12.23 11.06 -14.07
C VAL A 98 12.81 11.26 -15.46
N GLN A 99 12.52 10.34 -16.37
CA GLN A 99 13.07 10.36 -17.74
C GLN A 99 12.40 11.43 -18.61
N GLY A 100 11.17 11.82 -18.28
CA GLY A 100 10.46 12.89 -18.97
C GLY A 100 9.04 13.13 -18.47
N ILE A 101 8.56 14.35 -18.66
CA ILE A 101 7.16 14.74 -18.43
C ILE A 101 6.64 15.38 -19.72
N ASP A 102 5.55 14.83 -20.28
CA ASP A 102 4.84 15.45 -21.38
C ASP A 102 3.55 16.12 -20.87
N LYS A 103 3.58 17.46 -20.83
CA LYS A 103 2.43 18.27 -20.39
C LYS A 103 1.24 18.24 -21.35
N ARG A 104 1.45 17.92 -22.62
CA ARG A 104 0.37 17.87 -23.62
C ARG A 104 -0.37 16.54 -23.55
N GLU A 105 0.38 15.46 -23.34
CA GLU A 105 -0.18 14.11 -23.17
C GLU A 105 -0.53 13.80 -21.72
N LEU A 106 -0.12 14.65 -20.75
CA LEU A 106 -0.30 14.47 -19.31
C LEU A 106 0.31 13.14 -18.83
N THR A 107 1.58 12.92 -19.18
CA THR A 107 2.30 11.69 -18.81
C THR A 107 3.64 11.97 -18.17
N ALA A 108 4.09 11.06 -17.32
CA ALA A 108 5.46 11.00 -16.81
C ALA A 108 6.08 9.65 -17.15
N HIS A 109 7.32 9.65 -17.64
CA HIS A 109 8.14 8.46 -17.83
C HIS A 109 9.14 8.38 -16.68
N VAL A 110 9.12 7.30 -15.93
CA VAL A 110 9.86 7.19 -14.67
C VAL A 110 10.49 5.82 -14.48
N GLN A 111 11.54 5.79 -13.68
CA GLN A 111 12.19 4.57 -13.23
C GLN A 111 11.59 4.06 -11.91
N PRO A 112 11.67 2.73 -11.63
CA PRO A 112 10.96 2.08 -10.52
C PRO A 112 11.46 2.46 -9.13
N GLY A 113 12.72 2.86 -8.99
CA GLY A 113 13.32 3.28 -7.71
C GLY A 113 13.04 4.73 -7.33
N LEU A 114 12.35 5.50 -8.19
CA LEU A 114 11.96 6.87 -7.89
C LEU A 114 11.02 6.90 -6.68
N ILE A 115 11.34 7.71 -5.69
CA ILE A 115 10.48 7.92 -4.52
C ILE A 115 9.22 8.68 -4.93
N LEU A 116 8.07 8.23 -4.45
CA LEU A 116 6.78 8.81 -4.81
C LEU A 116 6.68 10.29 -4.44
N GLY A 117 7.16 10.69 -3.26
CA GLY A 117 7.17 12.08 -2.82
C GLY A 117 7.95 12.99 -3.77
N ASP A 118 9.07 12.50 -4.33
CA ASP A 118 9.85 13.25 -5.32
C ASP A 118 9.07 13.38 -6.64
N LEU A 119 8.43 12.32 -7.13
CA LEU A 119 7.57 12.40 -8.32
C LEU A 119 6.48 13.44 -8.12
N LYS A 120 5.77 13.40 -6.99
CA LYS A 120 4.68 14.35 -6.69
C LYS A 120 5.20 15.80 -6.71
N ARG A 121 6.31 16.06 -6.03
CA ARG A 121 6.94 17.41 -6.01
C ARG A 121 7.32 17.88 -7.42
N ILE A 122 7.98 17.03 -8.22
CA ILE A 122 8.40 17.37 -9.59
C ILE A 122 7.20 17.62 -10.49
N THR A 123 6.14 16.80 -10.40
CA THR A 123 4.93 17.01 -11.23
C THR A 123 4.16 18.25 -10.81
N GLU A 124 4.11 18.57 -9.51
CA GLU A 124 3.43 19.76 -9.00
C GLU A 124 4.10 21.07 -9.38
N GLU A 125 5.45 21.10 -9.53
CA GLU A 125 6.19 22.23 -10.09
C GLU A 125 5.77 22.53 -11.54
N GLU A 126 5.28 21.50 -12.25
CA GLU A 126 4.79 21.58 -13.62
C GLU A 126 3.26 21.80 -13.72
N LEU A 127 2.59 22.09 -12.58
CA LEU A 127 1.13 22.24 -12.44
C LEU A 127 0.36 20.95 -12.81
N LEU A 128 1.02 19.80 -12.66
CA LEU A 128 0.44 18.49 -12.85
C LEU A 128 0.36 17.74 -11.51
N PHE A 129 -0.45 16.70 -11.47
CA PHE A 129 -0.70 15.96 -10.25
C PHE A 129 -0.71 14.45 -10.50
N TYR A 130 0.02 13.71 -9.67
CA TYR A 130 -0.04 12.26 -9.57
C TYR A 130 -0.82 11.89 -8.30
N PRO A 131 -2.08 11.45 -8.41
CA PRO A 131 -2.98 11.32 -7.26
C PRO A 131 -2.61 10.26 -6.22
N PRO A 132 -2.17 9.02 -6.55
CA PRO A 132 -1.90 8.00 -5.54
C PRO A 132 -0.98 8.52 -4.44
N ASP A 133 -1.36 8.28 -3.16
CA ASP A 133 -0.70 8.90 -2.01
C ASP A 133 -0.66 8.00 -0.76
N PRO A 134 -0.09 6.79 -0.85
CA PRO A 134 0.10 5.97 0.34
C PRO A 134 0.87 6.73 1.43
N ASN A 135 0.58 6.42 2.70
CA ASN A 135 1.22 7.11 3.84
C ASN A 135 2.75 7.02 3.86
N SER A 136 3.32 6.08 3.13
CA SER A 136 4.78 5.90 2.97
C SER A 136 5.37 6.73 1.84
N LEU A 137 4.71 7.80 1.37
CA LEU A 137 5.09 8.57 0.17
C LEU A 137 6.56 9.04 0.15
N ASP A 138 7.16 9.31 1.31
CA ASP A 138 8.55 9.76 1.43
C ASP A 138 9.58 8.61 1.41
N SER A 139 9.14 7.35 1.41
CA SER A 139 9.99 6.16 1.43
C SER A 139 9.63 5.10 0.39
N CYS A 140 8.37 5.07 -0.08
CA CYS A 140 7.96 4.11 -1.10
C CYS A 140 8.47 4.51 -2.48
N ALA A 141 8.82 3.51 -3.28
CA ALA A 141 9.27 3.69 -4.66
C ALA A 141 8.16 3.32 -5.64
N ILE A 142 8.13 3.96 -6.81
CA ILE A 142 7.12 3.78 -7.85
C ILE A 142 6.97 2.30 -8.27
N GLY A 143 8.07 1.56 -8.42
CA GLY A 143 8.04 0.14 -8.76
C GLY A 143 7.34 -0.70 -7.67
N GLY A 144 7.54 -0.35 -6.40
CA GLY A 144 6.83 -0.96 -5.26
C GLY A 144 5.34 -0.64 -5.27
N ASN A 145 4.98 0.63 -5.54
CA ASN A 145 3.57 1.05 -5.63
C ASN A 145 2.85 0.32 -6.78
N ILE A 146 3.52 0.14 -7.92
CA ILE A 146 2.97 -0.64 -9.04
C ILE A 146 2.81 -2.12 -8.63
N ALA A 147 3.84 -2.70 -8.00
CA ALA A 147 3.81 -4.10 -7.59
C ALA A 147 2.71 -4.39 -6.55
N ALA A 148 2.45 -3.47 -5.61
CA ALA A 148 1.41 -3.60 -4.61
C ALA A 148 0.03 -3.10 -5.08
N ASN A 149 -0.06 -2.37 -6.19
CA ASN A 149 -1.23 -1.57 -6.56
C ASN A 149 -1.61 -0.60 -5.44
N ALA A 150 -0.64 0.15 -4.92
CA ALA A 150 -0.81 1.00 -3.74
C ALA A 150 -1.96 2.00 -3.89
N GLY A 151 -2.70 2.21 -2.80
CA GLY A 151 -3.80 3.16 -2.67
C GLY A 151 -3.39 4.43 -1.91
N GLY A 152 -4.13 4.73 -0.85
CA GLY A 152 -3.99 5.87 0.03
C GLY A 152 -5.27 6.68 0.14
N PRO A 153 -5.30 7.73 0.98
CA PRO A 153 -6.52 8.51 1.27
C PRO A 153 -7.26 9.03 0.04
N ARG A 154 -6.52 9.45 -0.99
CA ARG A 154 -7.11 10.02 -2.22
C ARG A 154 -7.60 8.99 -3.22
N ALA A 155 -7.43 7.69 -2.93
CA ALA A 155 -7.98 6.63 -3.77
C ALA A 155 -9.49 6.74 -3.93
N PHE A 156 -10.19 7.27 -2.92
CA PHE A 156 -11.63 7.50 -2.92
C PHE A 156 -12.11 8.33 -4.11
N LYS A 157 -11.46 9.45 -4.41
CA LYS A 157 -11.80 10.32 -5.55
C LYS A 157 -11.09 9.91 -6.83
N TYR A 158 -9.83 9.55 -6.71
CA TYR A 158 -8.93 9.49 -7.84
C TYR A 158 -8.57 8.06 -8.27
N GLY A 159 -8.88 7.05 -7.45
CA GLY A 159 -8.49 5.67 -7.71
C GLY A 159 -7.06 5.36 -7.25
N VAL A 160 -6.68 4.11 -7.43
CA VAL A 160 -5.40 3.53 -6.99
C VAL A 160 -4.34 3.57 -8.11
N THR A 161 -3.12 3.12 -7.82
CA THR A 161 -1.98 3.11 -8.76
C THR A 161 -2.32 2.53 -10.12
N ARG A 162 -3.11 1.44 -10.19
CA ARG A 162 -3.56 0.78 -11.43
C ARG A 162 -4.15 1.74 -12.45
N GLU A 163 -4.90 2.72 -12.01
CA GLU A 163 -5.61 3.66 -12.89
C GLU A 163 -4.68 4.66 -13.56
N TYR A 164 -3.46 4.76 -13.07
CA TYR A 164 -2.45 5.70 -13.54
C TYR A 164 -1.33 5.05 -14.36
N VAL A 165 -1.18 3.73 -14.33
CA VAL A 165 -0.16 3.02 -15.11
C VAL A 165 -0.67 2.80 -16.54
N MET A 166 -0.14 3.56 -17.49
CA MET A 166 -0.49 3.45 -18.91
C MET A 166 0.33 2.38 -19.63
N GLY A 167 1.59 2.24 -19.27
CA GLY A 167 2.52 1.27 -19.82
C GLY A 167 3.72 1.08 -18.92
N MET A 168 4.48 0.05 -19.16
CA MET A 168 5.69 -0.26 -18.42
C MET A 168 6.66 -1.10 -19.24
N GLU A 169 7.94 -1.04 -18.89
CA GLU A 169 8.92 -2.02 -19.28
C GLU A 169 9.14 -2.99 -18.11
N VAL A 170 9.15 -4.29 -18.39
CA VAL A 170 9.30 -5.32 -17.37
C VAL A 170 10.36 -6.33 -17.81
N VAL A 171 11.06 -6.90 -16.83
CA VAL A 171 11.96 -8.03 -17.02
C VAL A 171 11.32 -9.27 -16.39
N LEU A 172 11.19 -10.34 -17.19
CA LEU A 172 10.63 -11.62 -16.75
C LEU A 172 11.69 -12.45 -16.00
N ALA A 173 11.26 -13.57 -15.42
CA ALA A 173 12.12 -14.47 -14.65
C ALA A 173 13.32 -14.98 -15.44
N ASP A 174 13.19 -15.22 -16.75
CA ASP A 174 14.26 -15.67 -17.67
C ASP A 174 15.15 -14.52 -18.18
N GLY A 175 14.89 -13.28 -17.74
CA GLY A 175 15.59 -12.08 -18.19
C GLY A 175 15.07 -11.47 -19.49
N THR A 176 13.98 -11.98 -20.07
CA THR A 176 13.32 -11.38 -21.23
C THR A 176 12.76 -10.01 -20.89
N ILE A 177 13.06 -9.00 -21.73
CA ILE A 177 12.55 -7.63 -21.59
C ILE A 177 11.29 -7.48 -22.43
N LEU A 178 10.21 -7.01 -21.84
CA LEU A 178 8.96 -6.73 -22.53
C LEU A 178 8.49 -5.29 -22.30
N LYS A 179 7.93 -4.67 -23.34
CA LYS A 179 7.19 -3.41 -23.21
C LYS A 179 5.70 -3.73 -23.24
N LEU A 180 5.01 -3.33 -22.20
CA LEU A 180 3.58 -3.57 -21.98
C LEU A 180 2.82 -2.25 -21.99
N GLY A 181 1.53 -2.33 -22.33
CA GLY A 181 0.65 -1.16 -22.29
C GLY A 181 0.81 -0.23 -23.50
N ARG A 182 0.57 1.04 -23.28
CA ARG A 182 0.47 2.05 -24.34
C ARG A 182 0.68 3.46 -23.77
N GLU A 183 0.89 4.42 -24.66
CA GLU A 183 0.94 5.86 -24.32
C GLU A 183 -0.38 6.57 -24.67
N THR A 184 -1.28 5.88 -25.35
CA THR A 184 -2.58 6.41 -25.77
C THR A 184 -3.67 6.16 -24.74
N LYS A 185 -4.63 7.07 -24.60
CA LYS A 185 -5.76 6.91 -23.66
C LYS A 185 -6.62 5.68 -23.95
N LYS A 186 -6.76 5.28 -25.21
CA LYS A 186 -7.51 4.08 -25.64
C LYS A 186 -6.59 3.07 -26.30
N GLY A 187 -6.83 1.75 -26.09
CA GLY A 187 -6.13 0.66 -26.75
C GLY A 187 -6.68 -0.68 -26.26
N VAL A 188 -7.00 -1.57 -27.19
CA VAL A 188 -7.62 -2.90 -26.93
C VAL A 188 -6.92 -4.00 -27.73
N THR A 189 -5.62 -3.83 -28.01
CA THR A 189 -4.83 -4.78 -28.78
C THR A 189 -4.24 -5.86 -27.87
N GLY A 190 -4.81 -7.03 -27.89
CA GLY A 190 -4.40 -8.17 -27.06
C GLY A 190 -4.91 -8.12 -25.63
N TYR A 191 -4.37 -9.01 -24.77
CA TYR A 191 -4.68 -9.03 -23.35
C TYR A 191 -4.00 -7.87 -22.62
N ASP A 192 -4.65 -7.35 -21.60
CA ASP A 192 -4.07 -6.29 -20.74
C ASP A 192 -3.09 -6.87 -19.73
N LEU A 193 -1.86 -7.09 -20.17
CA LEU A 193 -0.79 -7.57 -19.31
C LEU A 193 -0.27 -6.47 -18.36
N THR A 194 -0.50 -5.20 -18.68
CA THR A 194 -0.19 -4.08 -17.77
C THR A 194 -1.03 -4.20 -16.50
N ALA A 195 -2.34 -4.41 -16.66
CA ALA A 195 -3.23 -4.62 -15.53
C ALA A 195 -2.91 -5.90 -14.73
N LEU A 196 -2.38 -6.93 -15.38
CA LEU A 196 -1.95 -8.17 -14.71
C LEU A 196 -0.68 -7.95 -13.87
N MET A 197 0.26 -7.13 -14.35
CA MET A 197 1.51 -6.84 -13.63
C MET A 197 1.28 -5.94 -12.42
N VAL A 198 0.34 -4.98 -12.50
CA VAL A 198 0.00 -4.12 -11.36
C VAL A 198 -0.69 -4.94 -10.27
N GLY A 199 -0.13 -4.94 -9.07
CA GLY A 199 -0.60 -5.75 -7.94
C GLY A 199 -0.09 -7.19 -7.96
N SER A 200 0.93 -7.51 -8.78
CA SER A 200 1.55 -8.84 -8.82
C SER A 200 2.60 -9.07 -7.73
N GLU A 201 2.88 -8.09 -6.90
CA GLU A 201 3.86 -8.14 -5.80
C GLU A 201 5.27 -8.60 -6.24
N GLY A 202 5.65 -8.25 -7.48
CA GLY A 202 6.93 -8.62 -8.05
C GLY A 202 7.10 -10.12 -8.34
N THR A 203 6.00 -10.88 -8.40
CA THR A 203 6.04 -12.34 -8.65
C THR A 203 5.94 -12.72 -10.14
N LEU A 204 5.46 -11.82 -11.00
CA LEU A 204 5.28 -12.07 -12.43
C LEU A 204 6.35 -11.39 -13.31
N GLY A 205 6.99 -10.35 -12.80
CA GLY A 205 8.00 -9.58 -13.52
C GLY A 205 8.54 -8.44 -12.66
N ILE A 206 9.66 -7.87 -13.09
CA ILE A 206 10.31 -6.72 -12.42
C ILE A 206 10.13 -5.50 -13.31
N VAL A 207 9.43 -4.50 -12.80
CA VAL A 207 9.23 -3.21 -13.50
C VAL A 207 10.56 -2.46 -13.55
N THR A 208 10.97 -2.01 -14.74
CA THR A 208 12.20 -1.24 -14.95
C THR A 208 11.96 0.18 -15.47
N GLU A 209 10.80 0.42 -16.09
CA GLU A 209 10.31 1.74 -16.48
C GLU A 209 8.79 1.76 -16.41
N ALA A 210 8.20 2.92 -16.16
CA ALA A 210 6.75 3.09 -16.18
C ALA A 210 6.35 4.41 -16.88
N THR A 211 5.27 4.34 -17.65
CA THR A 211 4.56 5.51 -18.18
C THR A 211 3.34 5.72 -17.30
N LEU A 212 3.33 6.83 -16.57
CA LEU A 212 2.28 7.19 -15.62
C LEU A 212 1.41 8.31 -16.21
N ARG A 213 0.09 8.15 -16.06
CA ARG A 213 -0.86 9.23 -16.35
C ARG A 213 -0.81 10.28 -15.26
N LEU A 214 -0.82 11.53 -15.65
CA LEU A 214 -0.99 12.69 -14.78
C LEU A 214 -2.37 13.33 -15.03
N ILE A 215 -2.77 14.18 -14.10
CA ILE A 215 -3.93 15.07 -14.26
C ILE A 215 -3.51 16.50 -13.95
N PRO A 216 -4.27 17.52 -14.37
CA PRO A 216 -4.05 18.88 -13.90
C PRO A 216 -4.11 18.95 -12.37
N LYS A 217 -3.21 19.71 -11.76
CA LYS A 217 -3.22 19.91 -10.31
C LYS A 217 -4.49 20.66 -9.91
N PRO A 218 -5.25 20.19 -8.89
CA PRO A 218 -6.35 20.94 -8.32
C PRO A 218 -5.89 22.35 -7.88
N GLU A 219 -6.70 23.36 -8.16
CA GLU A 219 -6.36 24.75 -7.88
C GLU A 219 -6.26 25.01 -6.39
N SER A 220 -7.18 24.46 -5.62
CA SER A 220 -7.26 24.64 -4.17
C SER A 220 -7.73 23.37 -3.45
N THR A 221 -7.48 23.34 -2.13
CA THR A 221 -7.86 22.23 -1.25
C THR A 221 -8.35 22.80 0.09
N VAL A 222 -9.47 22.28 0.58
CA VAL A 222 -10.03 22.61 1.89
C VAL A 222 -10.16 21.35 2.73
N THR A 223 -9.76 21.42 4.00
CA THR A 223 -9.84 20.32 4.95
C THR A 223 -10.77 20.68 6.11
N ALA A 224 -11.67 19.77 6.43
CA ALA A 224 -12.55 19.85 7.60
C ALA A 224 -12.40 18.62 8.48
N MET A 225 -12.56 18.81 9.79
CA MET A 225 -12.70 17.76 10.79
C MET A 225 -14.13 17.78 11.32
N ALA A 226 -14.77 16.61 11.39
CA ALA A 226 -16.10 16.45 11.98
C ALA A 226 -16.06 15.40 13.11
N CYS A 227 -16.65 15.73 14.26
CA CYS A 227 -16.72 14.88 15.44
C CYS A 227 -18.14 14.36 15.62
N PHE A 228 -18.29 13.07 15.97
CA PHE A 228 -19.56 12.39 16.18
C PHE A 228 -19.58 11.64 17.50
N SER A 229 -20.78 11.52 18.09
CA SER A 229 -21.01 10.80 19.35
C SER A 229 -21.16 9.29 19.16
N SER A 230 -21.29 8.82 17.92
CA SER A 230 -21.46 7.40 17.58
C SER A 230 -20.77 7.05 16.27
N LEU A 231 -20.24 5.82 16.20
CA LEU A 231 -19.72 5.23 14.96
C LEU A 231 -20.82 4.96 13.93
N ASP A 232 -22.07 4.77 14.37
CA ASP A 232 -23.19 4.51 13.47
C ASP A 232 -23.55 5.72 12.59
N GLU A 233 -23.11 6.91 12.96
CA GLU A 233 -23.32 8.16 12.21
C GLU A 233 -22.36 8.30 11.00
N VAL A 234 -21.28 7.57 10.98
CA VAL A 234 -20.22 7.70 9.95
C VAL A 234 -20.65 7.18 8.57
N ALA A 235 -21.22 5.97 8.50
CA ALA A 235 -21.63 5.38 7.22
C ALA A 235 -22.73 6.21 6.52
N PRO A 236 -23.74 6.77 7.22
CA PRO A 236 -24.69 7.72 6.67
C PRO A 236 -24.04 8.98 6.10
N VAL A 237 -23.00 9.53 6.75
CA VAL A 237 -22.27 10.71 6.24
C VAL A 237 -21.73 10.46 4.84
N VAL A 238 -20.92 9.41 4.67
CA VAL A 238 -20.30 9.08 3.37
C VAL A 238 -21.37 8.86 2.30
N SER A 239 -22.42 8.10 2.63
CA SER A 239 -23.52 7.79 1.72
C SER A 239 -24.29 9.04 1.30
N THR A 240 -24.53 9.95 2.23
CA THR A 240 -25.31 11.19 1.99
C THR A 240 -24.51 12.17 1.13
N LEU A 241 -23.22 12.35 1.41
CA LEU A 241 -22.32 13.17 0.59
C LEU A 241 -22.37 12.73 -0.87
N LEU A 242 -22.18 11.43 -1.11
CA LEU A 242 -22.21 10.86 -2.47
C LEU A 242 -23.59 10.98 -3.13
N ALA A 243 -24.68 10.72 -2.41
CA ALA A 243 -26.05 10.83 -2.93
C ALA A 243 -26.40 12.28 -3.33
N GLN A 244 -25.78 13.26 -2.69
CA GLN A 244 -25.92 14.67 -3.02
C GLN A 244 -24.90 15.17 -4.07
N GLY A 245 -24.15 14.25 -4.68
CA GLY A 245 -23.20 14.54 -5.75
C GLY A 245 -21.92 15.21 -5.27
N GLN A 246 -21.59 15.12 -3.98
CA GLN A 246 -20.29 15.55 -3.45
C GLN A 246 -19.32 14.37 -3.44
N LEU A 247 -18.15 14.59 -4.01
CA LEU A 247 -17.07 13.61 -4.05
C LEU A 247 -15.80 14.20 -3.44
N PRO A 248 -15.63 14.13 -2.11
CA PRO A 248 -14.43 14.56 -1.43
C PRO A 248 -13.17 13.90 -2.00
N ALA A 249 -12.03 14.58 -1.92
CA ALA A 249 -10.73 14.02 -2.28
C ALA A 249 -10.40 12.81 -1.41
N CYS A 250 -10.72 12.91 -0.11
CA CYS A 250 -10.65 11.79 0.84
C CYS A 250 -11.59 12.00 2.02
N ILE A 251 -11.92 10.90 2.70
CA ILE A 251 -12.63 10.87 3.98
C ILE A 251 -11.91 9.85 4.87
N GLU A 252 -11.21 10.35 5.88
CA GLU A 252 -10.50 9.53 6.86
C GLU A 252 -11.31 9.38 8.15
N LEU A 253 -11.28 8.20 8.74
CA LEU A 253 -11.98 7.87 9.98
C LEU A 253 -10.99 7.56 11.09
N LEU A 254 -11.30 8.00 12.31
CA LEU A 254 -10.70 7.49 13.54
C LEU A 254 -11.82 7.06 14.49
N ASP A 255 -11.69 5.88 15.09
CA ASP A 255 -12.59 5.40 16.16
C ASP A 255 -12.23 6.01 17.52
N GLU A 256 -13.05 5.72 18.54
CA GLU A 256 -12.86 6.22 19.91
C GLU A 256 -11.49 5.85 20.50
N ALA A 257 -10.99 4.63 20.24
CA ALA A 257 -9.71 4.18 20.75
C ALA A 257 -8.53 4.92 20.10
N ALA A 258 -8.60 5.16 18.80
CA ALA A 258 -7.61 5.94 18.05
C ALA A 258 -7.66 7.43 18.48
N ILE A 259 -8.86 8.02 18.63
CA ILE A 259 -9.04 9.40 19.09
C ILE A 259 -8.40 9.60 20.47
N ARG A 260 -8.65 8.68 21.41
CA ARG A 260 -8.08 8.74 22.77
C ARG A 260 -6.55 8.81 22.77
N ILE A 261 -5.92 8.10 21.82
CA ILE A 261 -4.46 8.05 21.71
C ILE A 261 -3.89 9.34 21.11
N VAL A 262 -4.53 9.91 20.08
CA VAL A 262 -4.02 11.14 19.44
C VAL A 262 -4.44 12.43 20.15
N ARG A 263 -5.52 12.42 20.90
CA ARG A 263 -6.07 13.61 21.58
C ARG A 263 -5.04 14.45 22.37
N PRO A 264 -4.11 13.85 23.16
CA PRO A 264 -3.09 14.61 23.89
C PRO A 264 -2.08 15.32 22.98
N GLU A 265 -1.85 14.79 21.77
CA GLU A 265 -0.80 15.23 20.84
C GLU A 265 -1.36 16.11 19.72
N ALA A 266 -2.66 16.05 19.46
CA ALA A 266 -3.30 16.69 18.31
C ALA A 266 -3.23 18.23 18.33
N GLY A 267 -3.11 18.86 19.52
CA GLY A 267 -3.17 20.31 19.66
C GLY A 267 -4.52 20.90 19.16
N LEU A 268 -5.56 20.06 19.13
CA LEU A 268 -6.92 20.37 18.68
C LEU A 268 -7.88 20.18 19.85
N THR A 269 -8.94 21.01 19.88
CA THR A 269 -10.04 20.80 20.82
C THR A 269 -10.99 19.78 20.22
N ILE A 270 -11.03 18.57 20.79
CA ILE A 270 -11.93 17.49 20.39
C ILE A 270 -12.94 17.32 21.54
N PRO A 271 -14.27 17.42 21.31
CA PRO A 271 -15.30 17.20 22.34
C PRO A 271 -15.10 15.88 23.08
N GLU A 272 -15.37 15.84 24.39
CA GLU A 272 -15.14 14.64 25.22
C GLU A 272 -16.03 13.47 24.79
N GLU A 273 -17.23 13.76 24.30
CA GLU A 273 -18.23 12.78 23.84
C GLU A 273 -17.91 12.16 22.49
N THR A 274 -16.82 12.60 21.82
CA THR A 274 -16.46 12.12 20.49
C THR A 274 -16.05 10.65 20.50
N LYS A 275 -16.78 9.83 19.75
CA LYS A 275 -16.52 8.41 19.52
C LYS A 275 -16.10 8.09 18.09
N ALA A 276 -16.38 9.00 17.17
CA ALA A 276 -15.88 8.92 15.80
C ALA A 276 -15.45 10.29 15.32
N MET A 277 -14.37 10.35 14.57
CA MET A 277 -13.86 11.58 13.98
C MET A 277 -13.60 11.35 12.50
N LEU A 278 -14.12 12.23 11.66
CA LEU A 278 -13.83 12.26 10.24
C LEU A 278 -12.92 13.44 9.92
N LEU A 279 -11.92 13.17 9.08
CA LEU A 279 -11.13 14.20 8.41
C LEU A 279 -11.49 14.15 6.92
N ILE A 280 -12.06 15.24 6.40
CA ILE A 280 -12.60 15.32 5.05
C ILE A 280 -11.85 16.38 4.27
N GLU A 281 -11.37 16.03 3.07
CA GLU A 281 -10.70 16.97 2.18
C GLU A 281 -11.49 17.12 0.89
N LEU A 282 -11.77 18.37 0.52
CA LEU A 282 -12.34 18.76 -0.77
C LEU A 282 -11.23 19.40 -1.59
N ASP A 283 -11.17 19.13 -2.89
CA ASP A 283 -10.24 19.77 -3.81
C ASP A 283 -10.90 20.04 -5.17
N GLY A 284 -10.46 21.10 -5.83
CA GLY A 284 -11.02 21.52 -7.12
C GLY A 284 -10.73 22.96 -7.44
N GLU A 285 -11.67 23.59 -8.17
CA GLU A 285 -11.62 25.03 -8.49
C GLU A 285 -11.93 25.85 -7.24
N GLU A 286 -11.10 26.85 -6.91
CA GLU A 286 -11.23 27.67 -5.70
C GLU A 286 -12.64 28.29 -5.55
N ALA A 287 -13.20 28.79 -6.65
CA ALA A 287 -14.53 29.44 -6.66
C ALA A 287 -15.69 28.45 -6.34
N ALA A 288 -15.52 27.15 -6.55
CA ALA A 288 -16.54 26.14 -6.27
C ALA A 288 -16.45 25.62 -4.83
N LEU A 289 -15.26 25.60 -4.25
CA LEU A 289 -15.01 24.96 -2.96
C LEU A 289 -15.77 25.57 -1.78
N GLU A 290 -16.01 26.90 -1.78
CA GLU A 290 -16.77 27.57 -0.71
C GLU A 290 -18.20 27.02 -0.63
N ASN A 291 -18.89 26.89 -1.77
CA ASN A 291 -20.23 26.34 -1.84
C ASN A 291 -20.27 24.84 -1.51
N GLU A 292 -19.25 24.09 -1.94
CA GLU A 292 -19.15 22.66 -1.62
C GLU A 292 -18.91 22.44 -0.14
N LEU A 293 -18.08 23.27 0.49
CA LEU A 293 -17.81 23.25 1.92
C LEU A 293 -19.08 23.57 2.75
N GLU A 294 -19.84 24.60 2.35
CA GLU A 294 -21.10 24.95 3.00
C GLU A 294 -22.11 23.80 2.93
N ARG A 295 -22.27 23.19 1.74
CA ARG A 295 -23.14 22.02 1.55
C ARG A 295 -22.70 20.85 2.39
N MET A 296 -21.41 20.54 2.43
CA MET A 296 -20.84 19.49 3.27
C MET A 296 -21.11 19.77 4.75
N GLY A 297 -20.84 20.99 5.21
CA GLY A 297 -21.11 21.39 6.60
C GLY A 297 -22.56 21.19 7.00
N ASN A 298 -23.51 21.59 6.16
CA ASN A 298 -24.94 21.38 6.40
C ASN A 298 -25.29 19.89 6.53
N ILE A 299 -24.74 19.03 5.63
CA ILE A 299 -24.94 17.57 5.71
C ILE A 299 -24.41 17.01 7.03
N LEU A 300 -23.20 17.43 7.44
CA LEU A 300 -22.59 16.96 8.68
C LEU A 300 -23.41 17.33 9.91
N PHE A 301 -23.95 18.55 9.97
CA PHE A 301 -24.81 18.98 11.07
C PHE A 301 -26.20 18.33 11.02
N ASP A 302 -26.77 18.10 9.85
CA ASP A 302 -28.03 17.37 9.69
C ASP A 302 -27.93 15.89 10.13
N LEU A 303 -26.68 15.36 10.18
CA LEU A 303 -26.34 14.02 10.66
C LEU A 303 -25.70 14.05 12.06
N ASP A 304 -26.08 15.00 12.88
CA ASP A 304 -25.77 15.11 14.31
C ASP A 304 -24.26 15.25 14.64
N ALA A 305 -23.46 15.86 13.72
CA ALA A 305 -22.07 16.19 14.05
C ALA A 305 -22.03 17.11 15.29
N LEU A 306 -21.25 16.70 16.31
CA LEU A 306 -21.04 17.49 17.54
C LEU A 306 -20.28 18.78 17.26
N GLU A 307 -19.30 18.71 16.34
CA GLU A 307 -18.48 19.84 15.93
C GLU A 307 -17.97 19.61 14.51
N VAL A 308 -17.89 20.72 13.74
CA VAL A 308 -17.24 20.76 12.43
C VAL A 308 -16.22 21.89 12.43
N LEU A 309 -14.95 21.53 12.36
CA LEU A 309 -13.83 22.48 12.31
C LEU A 309 -13.26 22.53 10.90
N VAL A 310 -13.21 23.70 10.30
CA VAL A 310 -12.64 23.94 8.96
C VAL A 310 -11.29 24.63 9.12
N ALA A 311 -10.26 24.07 8.48
CA ALA A 311 -8.94 24.70 8.45
C ALA A 311 -8.95 26.00 7.65
N GLN A 312 -8.61 27.11 8.32
CA GLN A 312 -8.60 28.46 7.71
C GLN A 312 -7.23 28.84 7.11
N SER A 313 -6.23 27.97 7.27
CA SER A 313 -4.87 28.17 6.78
C SER A 313 -4.17 26.85 6.46
N SER A 314 -3.13 26.93 5.64
CA SER A 314 -2.28 25.75 5.35
C SER A 314 -1.65 25.16 6.62
N SER A 315 -1.32 25.99 7.62
CA SER A 315 -0.78 25.52 8.91
C SER A 315 -1.82 24.79 9.75
N GLU A 316 -3.10 25.19 9.69
CA GLU A 316 -4.18 24.46 10.35
C GLU A 316 -4.48 23.15 9.65
N ARG A 317 -4.52 23.16 8.32
CA ARG A 317 -4.66 21.94 7.52
C ARG A 317 -3.56 20.94 7.87
N GLU A 318 -2.30 21.40 7.92
CA GLU A 318 -1.17 20.56 8.29
C GLU A 318 -1.32 19.96 9.69
N ARG A 319 -1.82 20.71 10.68
CA ARG A 319 -2.09 20.19 12.03
C ARG A 319 -3.19 19.13 12.04
N LEU A 320 -4.28 19.31 11.28
CA LEU A 320 -5.32 18.30 11.14
C LEU A 320 -4.76 17.00 10.59
N TRP A 321 -3.99 17.08 9.50
CA TRP A 321 -3.36 15.93 8.88
C TRP A 321 -2.24 15.31 9.71
N ALA A 322 -1.49 16.08 10.47
CA ALA A 322 -0.44 15.58 11.34
C ALA A 322 -0.97 14.58 12.35
N SER A 323 -2.13 14.86 12.99
CA SER A 323 -2.78 13.94 13.92
C SER A 323 -3.09 12.58 13.29
N ARG A 324 -3.47 12.55 12.02
CA ARG A 324 -3.76 11.32 11.26
C ARG A 324 -2.49 10.59 10.82
N ARG A 325 -1.48 11.29 10.31
CA ARG A 325 -0.21 10.69 9.88
C ARG A 325 0.59 10.12 11.04
N GLU A 326 0.66 10.86 12.16
CA GLU A 326 1.40 10.43 13.36
C GLU A 326 0.74 9.27 14.11
N LEU A 327 -0.52 8.94 13.80
CA LEU A 327 -1.27 7.93 14.54
C LEU A 327 -0.53 6.59 14.60
N SER A 328 0.03 6.11 13.49
CA SER A 328 0.75 4.83 13.47
C SER A 328 1.97 4.83 14.40
N HIS A 329 2.68 5.96 14.49
CA HIS A 329 3.80 6.13 15.42
C HIS A 329 3.31 6.27 16.86
N SER A 330 2.22 6.99 17.09
CA SER A 330 1.61 7.11 18.42
C SER A 330 1.15 5.76 18.96
N LEU A 331 0.59 4.90 18.11
CA LEU A 331 0.22 3.54 18.47
C LEU A 331 1.44 2.69 18.86
N LYS A 332 2.55 2.79 18.13
CA LYS A 332 3.79 2.07 18.47
C LYS A 332 4.34 2.45 19.86
N ARG A 333 3.99 3.64 20.38
CA ARG A 333 4.37 4.07 21.74
C ARG A 333 3.47 3.53 22.85
N GLN A 334 2.27 3.02 22.50
CA GLN A 334 1.27 2.53 23.48
C GLN A 334 1.55 1.10 23.95
N ALA A 335 2.23 0.28 23.14
CA ALA A 335 2.53 -1.11 23.48
C ALA A 335 3.86 -1.55 22.88
N LYS A 336 4.42 -2.65 23.43
CA LYS A 336 5.68 -3.25 22.95
C LYS A 336 5.53 -3.86 21.57
N ASN A 337 4.35 -4.42 21.29
CA ASN A 337 4.03 -5.09 20.03
C ASN A 337 2.81 -4.43 19.40
N LYS A 338 2.84 -4.34 18.09
CA LYS A 338 1.76 -3.80 17.27
C LYS A 338 1.68 -4.60 15.97
N LEU A 339 0.47 -4.98 15.59
CA LEU A 339 0.16 -5.52 14.27
C LEU A 339 -1.01 -4.72 13.69
N ALA A 340 -1.01 -4.48 12.40
CA ALA A 340 -2.08 -3.75 11.73
C ALA A 340 -2.59 -4.55 10.54
N GLU A 341 -3.89 -4.87 10.56
CA GLU A 341 -4.58 -5.49 9.45
C GLU A 341 -5.28 -4.44 8.60
N ASP A 342 -5.16 -4.60 7.30
CA ASP A 342 -5.70 -3.75 6.25
C ASP A 342 -6.82 -4.52 5.56
N ILE A 343 -8.07 -4.17 5.86
CA ILE A 343 -9.27 -4.84 5.37
C ILE A 343 -10.21 -3.83 4.72
N VAL A 344 -11.06 -4.31 3.81
CA VAL A 344 -12.08 -3.47 3.18
C VAL A 344 -13.43 -4.15 3.28
N VAL A 345 -14.46 -3.37 3.60
CA VAL A 345 -15.85 -3.80 3.51
C VAL A 345 -16.67 -2.81 2.67
N PRO A 346 -17.82 -3.22 2.12
CA PRO A 346 -18.74 -2.25 1.54
C PRO A 346 -19.02 -1.12 2.55
N ARG A 347 -18.98 0.14 2.11
CA ARG A 347 -19.12 1.32 2.98
C ARG A 347 -20.31 1.25 3.94
N THR A 348 -21.43 0.67 3.47
CA THR A 348 -22.63 0.46 4.29
C THR A 348 -22.46 -0.57 5.40
N LYS A 349 -21.33 -1.30 5.41
CA LYS A 349 -20.98 -2.33 6.41
C LYS A 349 -19.92 -1.87 7.40
N MET A 350 -19.37 -0.65 7.24
CA MET A 350 -18.32 -0.15 8.13
C MET A 350 -18.76 -0.09 9.59
N ALA A 351 -19.93 0.48 9.89
CA ALA A 351 -20.41 0.56 11.27
C ALA A 351 -20.55 -0.81 11.91
N GLU A 352 -21.09 -1.80 11.16
CA GLU A 352 -21.22 -3.17 11.62
C GLU A 352 -19.85 -3.82 11.92
N LEU A 353 -18.84 -3.57 11.07
CA LEU A 353 -17.49 -4.07 11.29
C LEU A 353 -16.79 -3.37 12.47
N LEU A 354 -16.91 -2.06 12.59
CA LEU A 354 -16.32 -1.29 13.69
C LEU A 354 -16.92 -1.71 15.06
N SER A 355 -18.23 -1.94 15.12
CA SER A 355 -18.87 -2.49 16.32
C SER A 355 -18.31 -3.88 16.65
N TYR A 356 -18.10 -4.72 15.65
CA TYR A 356 -17.48 -6.03 15.85
C TYR A 356 -16.01 -5.94 16.31
N CYS A 357 -15.25 -4.96 15.82
CA CYS A 357 -13.88 -4.72 16.33
C CYS A 357 -13.89 -4.34 17.82
N ALA A 358 -14.87 -3.55 18.26
CA ALA A 358 -15.02 -3.22 19.69
C ALA A 358 -15.38 -4.48 20.53
N GLU A 359 -16.27 -5.33 20.02
CA GLU A 359 -16.59 -6.62 20.68
C GLU A 359 -15.35 -7.55 20.77
N LEU A 360 -14.56 -7.66 19.70
CA LEU A 360 -13.31 -8.44 19.70
C LEU A 360 -12.30 -7.88 20.71
N SER A 361 -12.17 -6.55 20.77
CA SER A 361 -11.31 -5.86 21.75
C SER A 361 -11.66 -6.26 23.18
N GLU A 362 -12.96 -6.22 23.53
CA GLU A 362 -13.44 -6.63 24.86
C GLU A 362 -13.25 -8.14 25.10
N GLN A 363 -13.61 -8.98 24.12
CA GLN A 363 -13.56 -10.43 24.22
C GLN A 363 -12.13 -10.96 24.46
N HIS A 364 -11.16 -10.37 23.76
CA HIS A 364 -9.76 -10.81 23.84
C HIS A 364 -8.91 -9.98 24.81
N GLY A 365 -9.46 -8.90 25.38
CA GLY A 365 -8.74 -7.99 26.28
C GLY A 365 -7.61 -7.21 25.59
N LEU A 366 -7.73 -6.97 24.27
CA LEU A 366 -6.74 -6.31 23.45
C LEU A 366 -7.13 -4.84 23.22
N LEU A 367 -6.14 -3.95 23.13
CA LEU A 367 -6.37 -2.60 22.64
C LEU A 367 -6.35 -2.62 21.09
N MET A 368 -7.51 -2.34 20.47
CA MET A 368 -7.71 -2.45 19.03
C MET A 368 -8.15 -1.12 18.40
N PRO A 369 -7.30 -0.07 18.35
CA PRO A 369 -7.66 1.17 17.70
C PRO A 369 -7.77 1.00 16.18
N THR A 370 -8.88 1.51 15.63
CA THR A 370 -9.19 1.40 14.20
C THR A 370 -9.25 2.78 13.55
N TYR A 371 -8.66 2.90 12.39
CA TYR A 371 -8.70 4.08 11.54
C TYR A 371 -8.61 3.67 10.08
N GLY A 372 -8.92 4.57 9.16
CA GLY A 372 -8.78 4.24 7.73
C GLY A 372 -9.56 5.18 6.82
N HIS A 373 -9.71 4.74 5.58
CA HIS A 373 -10.29 5.48 4.48
C HIS A 373 -11.80 5.22 4.41
N ALA A 374 -12.60 6.00 5.15
CA ALA A 374 -14.05 5.81 5.23
C ALA A 374 -14.74 5.93 3.86
N GLY A 375 -14.17 6.75 2.95
CA GLY A 375 -14.65 6.88 1.58
C GLY A 375 -14.67 5.56 0.81
N ASP A 376 -13.70 4.69 1.06
CA ASP A 376 -13.50 3.41 0.37
C ASP A 376 -14.01 2.21 1.16
N GLY A 377 -14.25 2.37 2.46
CA GLY A 377 -14.53 1.27 3.37
C GLY A 377 -13.28 0.50 3.80
N ASN A 378 -12.10 1.06 3.57
CA ASN A 378 -10.82 0.49 3.93
C ASN A 378 -10.43 0.88 5.37
N LEU A 379 -10.23 -0.11 6.21
CA LEU A 379 -9.95 0.06 7.65
C LEU A 379 -8.64 -0.62 8.01
N HIS A 380 -7.82 0.10 8.80
CA HIS A 380 -6.61 -0.41 9.42
C HIS A 380 -6.93 -0.74 10.88
N VAL A 381 -7.19 -2.00 11.16
CA VAL A 381 -7.46 -2.51 12.50
C VAL A 381 -6.14 -2.86 13.17
N ASN A 382 -5.79 -2.15 14.24
CA ASN A 382 -4.52 -2.37 14.93
C ASN A 382 -4.74 -3.23 16.17
N PHE A 383 -3.84 -4.15 16.41
CA PHE A 383 -3.76 -4.99 17.60
C PHE A 383 -2.53 -4.57 18.38
N LEU A 384 -2.71 -4.17 19.64
CA LEU A 384 -1.65 -3.72 20.53
C LEU A 384 -1.59 -4.64 21.76
N TRP A 385 -0.39 -5.15 22.06
CA TRP A 385 -0.18 -6.03 23.21
C TRP A 385 1.22 -5.89 23.82
N ASN A 386 1.38 -6.31 25.08
CA ASN A 386 2.63 -6.17 25.81
C ASN A 386 3.26 -7.50 26.21
N ASP A 387 2.44 -8.51 26.52
CA ASP A 387 2.88 -9.82 26.95
C ASP A 387 2.95 -10.77 25.76
N PRO A 388 4.06 -11.50 25.53
CA PRO A 388 4.14 -12.51 24.49
C PRO A 388 3.03 -13.58 24.55
N ASP A 389 2.51 -13.88 25.74
CA ASP A 389 1.41 -14.85 25.89
C ASP A 389 0.08 -14.33 25.32
N GLU A 390 -0.08 -13.03 25.13
CA GLU A 390 -1.25 -12.42 24.47
C GLU A 390 -1.28 -12.68 22.95
N LYS A 391 -0.17 -13.11 22.35
CA LYS A 391 -0.09 -13.35 20.89
C LYS A 391 -1.14 -14.33 20.40
N VAL A 392 -1.47 -15.36 21.19
CA VAL A 392 -2.52 -16.31 20.84
C VAL A 392 -3.90 -15.64 20.74
N HIS A 393 -4.18 -14.65 21.59
CA HIS A 393 -5.43 -13.87 21.53
C HIS A 393 -5.46 -12.97 20.32
N VAL A 394 -4.30 -12.38 19.96
CA VAL A 394 -4.14 -11.56 18.74
C VAL A 394 -4.42 -12.41 17.50
N ASP A 395 -3.84 -13.61 17.40
CA ASP A 395 -4.03 -14.50 16.23
C ASP A 395 -5.49 -14.94 16.09
N GLN A 396 -6.16 -15.27 17.21
CA GLN A 396 -7.59 -15.61 17.22
C GLN A 396 -8.47 -14.41 16.80
N ALA A 397 -8.13 -13.21 17.28
CA ALA A 397 -8.88 -12.01 16.93
C ALA A 397 -8.70 -11.64 15.46
N ILE A 398 -7.50 -11.82 14.86
CA ILE A 398 -7.24 -11.62 13.43
C ILE A 398 -8.06 -12.60 12.59
N GLU A 399 -8.05 -13.90 12.94
CA GLU A 399 -8.83 -14.90 12.22
C GLU A 399 -10.33 -14.58 12.26
N ALA A 400 -10.85 -14.19 13.42
CA ALA A 400 -12.25 -13.80 13.60
C ALA A 400 -12.58 -12.50 12.80
N LEU A 401 -11.67 -11.51 12.79
CA LEU A 401 -11.81 -10.29 12.01
C LEU A 401 -11.88 -10.60 10.52
N PHE A 402 -10.98 -11.45 10.00
CA PHE A 402 -10.97 -11.85 8.60
C PHE A 402 -12.24 -12.60 8.22
N GLN A 403 -12.70 -13.56 9.04
CA GLN A 403 -13.96 -14.24 8.79
C GLN A 403 -15.13 -13.27 8.73
N ARG A 404 -15.22 -12.32 9.69
CA ARG A 404 -16.28 -11.33 9.68
C ARG A 404 -16.21 -10.42 8.46
N THR A 405 -15.00 -10.04 8.04
CA THR A 405 -14.80 -9.23 6.81
C THR A 405 -15.36 -9.95 5.59
N ILE A 406 -15.08 -11.23 5.42
CA ILE A 406 -15.61 -12.05 4.31
C ILE A 406 -17.13 -12.20 4.40
N ASP A 407 -17.68 -12.45 5.59
CA ASP A 407 -19.14 -12.55 5.81
C ASP A 407 -19.87 -11.25 5.44
N LEU A 408 -19.21 -10.12 5.58
CA LEU A 408 -19.69 -8.80 5.16
C LEU A 408 -19.43 -8.48 3.68
N HIS A 409 -18.99 -9.45 2.88
CA HIS A 409 -18.61 -9.30 1.47
C HIS A 409 -17.42 -8.34 1.24
N GLY A 410 -16.50 -8.32 2.19
CA GLY A 410 -15.26 -7.56 2.13
C GLY A 410 -14.10 -8.32 1.51
N THR A 411 -12.90 -7.76 1.62
CA THR A 411 -11.63 -8.35 1.19
C THR A 411 -10.57 -8.20 2.28
N LEU A 412 -9.66 -9.17 2.35
CA LEU A 412 -8.62 -9.25 3.39
C LEU A 412 -7.48 -8.24 3.21
N SER A 413 -7.38 -7.61 2.03
CA SER A 413 -6.37 -6.57 1.80
C SER A 413 -6.91 -5.47 0.90
N GLY A 414 -6.89 -4.23 1.40
CA GLY A 414 -7.27 -3.04 0.65
C GLY A 414 -6.15 -2.51 -0.24
N GLU A 415 -4.96 -2.36 0.35
CA GLU A 415 -3.84 -1.71 -0.33
C GLU A 415 -2.46 -2.33 -0.01
N HIS A 416 -2.33 -3.14 1.07
CA HIS A 416 -1.04 -3.67 1.48
C HIS A 416 -0.57 -4.86 0.65
N GLY A 417 -1.49 -5.59 0.01
CA GLY A 417 -1.21 -6.85 -0.68
C GLY A 417 -1.34 -8.07 0.25
N ILE A 418 -0.89 -9.21 -0.22
CA ILE A 418 -0.96 -10.51 0.48
C ILE A 418 0.40 -10.89 1.08
N GLY A 419 1.47 -10.80 0.28
CA GLY A 419 2.84 -11.11 0.70
C GLY A 419 2.99 -12.46 1.38
N ILE A 420 3.75 -12.47 2.49
CA ILE A 420 3.95 -13.63 3.36
C ILE A 420 2.82 -13.73 4.39
N LEU A 421 2.47 -12.59 5.02
CA LEU A 421 1.63 -12.57 6.22
C LEU A 421 0.19 -12.97 5.96
N LYS A 422 -0.39 -12.56 4.83
CA LYS A 422 -1.78 -12.86 4.49
C LYS A 422 -1.96 -14.11 3.61
N ALA A 423 -0.86 -14.66 3.08
CA ALA A 423 -0.92 -15.87 2.25
C ALA A 423 -1.68 -17.05 2.91
N PRO A 424 -1.51 -17.34 4.20
CA PRO A 424 -2.28 -18.41 4.86
C PRO A 424 -3.79 -18.20 4.85
N PHE A 425 -4.25 -16.95 4.81
CA PHE A 425 -5.66 -16.57 4.86
C PHE A 425 -6.31 -16.43 3.48
N LEU A 426 -5.52 -16.45 2.38
CA LEU A 426 -6.04 -16.35 1.01
C LEU A 426 -7.19 -17.35 0.71
N PRO A 427 -7.16 -18.60 1.20
CA PRO A 427 -8.27 -19.55 1.00
C PRO A 427 -9.58 -19.20 1.71
N MET A 428 -9.60 -18.23 2.64
CA MET A 428 -10.83 -17.74 3.26
C MET A 428 -11.65 -16.88 2.26
N GLU A 429 -10.94 -16.15 1.38
CA GLU A 429 -11.57 -15.25 0.39
C GLU A 429 -11.71 -15.91 -0.98
N GLN A 430 -10.71 -16.70 -1.40
CA GLN A 430 -10.65 -17.21 -2.75
C GLN A 430 -10.83 -18.73 -2.82
N SER A 431 -11.63 -19.18 -3.79
CA SER A 431 -11.84 -20.60 -3.99
C SER A 431 -10.56 -21.32 -4.42
N PRO A 432 -10.39 -22.62 -4.11
CA PRO A 432 -9.23 -23.40 -4.56
C PRO A 432 -9.02 -23.37 -6.07
N ALA A 433 -10.10 -23.31 -6.85
CA ALA A 433 -10.01 -23.24 -8.30
C ALA A 433 -9.44 -21.89 -8.80
N LEU A 434 -9.76 -20.79 -8.11
CA LEU A 434 -9.22 -19.46 -8.43
C LEU A 434 -7.74 -19.39 -8.05
N ILE A 435 -7.35 -19.87 -6.88
CA ILE A 435 -5.95 -19.94 -6.45
C ILE A 435 -5.13 -20.76 -7.44
N ALA A 436 -5.59 -21.97 -7.79
CA ALA A 436 -4.92 -22.83 -8.77
C ALA A 436 -4.80 -22.19 -10.17
N LEU A 437 -5.73 -21.35 -10.58
CA LEU A 437 -5.62 -20.59 -11.84
C LEU A 437 -4.52 -19.54 -11.75
N GLN A 438 -4.43 -18.80 -10.64
CA GLN A 438 -3.39 -17.80 -10.42
C GLN A 438 -1.99 -18.44 -10.34
N GLU A 439 -1.85 -19.60 -9.67
CA GLU A 439 -0.60 -20.37 -9.66
C GLU A 439 -0.16 -20.75 -11.08
N LYS A 440 -1.08 -21.19 -11.94
CA LYS A 440 -0.77 -21.47 -13.36
C LYS A 440 -0.33 -20.21 -14.14
N ILE A 441 -0.89 -19.04 -13.81
CA ILE A 441 -0.41 -17.78 -14.39
C ILE A 441 1.02 -17.51 -13.93
N LYS A 442 1.32 -17.70 -12.65
CA LYS A 442 2.68 -17.61 -12.11
C LYS A 442 3.64 -18.55 -12.86
N ASP A 443 3.24 -19.82 -13.10
CA ASP A 443 4.04 -20.81 -13.83
C ASP A 443 4.36 -20.37 -15.27
N VAL A 444 3.47 -19.64 -15.94
CA VAL A 444 3.71 -19.10 -17.30
C VAL A 444 4.81 -18.04 -17.30
N PHE A 445 4.84 -17.17 -16.27
CA PHE A 445 5.80 -16.07 -16.18
C PHE A 445 7.12 -16.48 -15.50
N ASP A 446 7.07 -17.47 -14.61
CA ASP A 446 8.21 -17.93 -13.82
C ASP A 446 8.16 -19.45 -13.59
N PRO A 447 8.45 -20.26 -14.64
CA PRO A 447 8.34 -21.71 -14.55
C PRO A 447 9.37 -22.37 -13.61
N LYS A 448 10.39 -21.63 -13.15
CA LYS A 448 11.35 -22.10 -12.16
C LYS A 448 11.09 -21.61 -10.75
N HIS A 449 10.08 -20.80 -10.55
CA HIS A 449 9.71 -20.23 -9.25
C HIS A 449 10.86 -19.53 -8.53
N ILE A 450 11.68 -18.78 -9.28
CA ILE A 450 12.81 -18.03 -8.73
C ILE A 450 12.48 -16.57 -8.42
N LEU A 451 11.44 -16.01 -9.03
CA LEU A 451 11.10 -14.60 -8.90
C LEU A 451 10.14 -14.38 -7.72
N ASN A 452 10.63 -13.69 -6.72
CA ASN A 452 9.94 -13.38 -5.46
C ASN A 452 9.17 -14.57 -4.85
N PRO A 453 9.81 -15.73 -4.67
CA PRO A 453 9.12 -16.92 -4.18
C PRO A 453 8.67 -16.75 -2.72
N GLY A 454 7.70 -17.55 -2.30
CA GLY A 454 7.15 -17.52 -0.93
C GLY A 454 6.15 -16.40 -0.67
N LYS A 455 5.62 -15.75 -1.72
CA LYS A 455 4.64 -14.66 -1.62
C LYS A 455 3.30 -15.07 -2.23
N ILE A 456 2.22 -14.48 -1.74
CA ILE A 456 0.83 -14.61 -2.23
C ILE A 456 0.24 -16.00 -1.98
N PHE A 457 0.89 -17.08 -2.43
CA PHE A 457 0.31 -18.42 -2.40
C PHE A 457 0.65 -19.17 -1.12
N PRO A 458 -0.34 -19.82 -0.44
CA PRO A 458 -0.12 -20.47 0.86
C PRO A 458 0.94 -21.58 0.84
N ALA A 459 0.99 -22.37 -0.25
CA ALA A 459 1.96 -23.44 -0.40
C ALA A 459 3.40 -22.92 -0.47
N ASP A 460 3.62 -21.84 -1.23
CA ASP A 460 4.92 -21.19 -1.37
C ASP A 460 5.34 -20.49 -0.07
N ALA A 461 4.42 -19.76 0.58
CA ALA A 461 4.69 -19.13 1.87
C ALA A 461 5.13 -20.16 2.91
N LYS A 462 4.42 -21.27 3.02
CA LYS A 462 4.78 -22.38 3.92
C LYS A 462 6.13 -23.01 3.59
N ARG A 463 6.45 -23.16 2.30
CA ARG A 463 7.71 -23.76 1.84
C ARG A 463 8.93 -22.92 2.22
N PHE A 464 8.84 -21.59 2.07
CA PHE A 464 10.00 -20.70 2.19
C PHE A 464 10.11 -20.01 3.55
N HIS A 465 9.00 -19.79 4.26
CA HIS A 465 8.97 -19.04 5.52
C HIS A 465 8.53 -19.88 6.73
N GLY A 466 8.34 -21.19 6.54
CA GLY A 466 7.87 -22.08 7.60
C GLY A 466 6.36 -22.02 7.79
N ALA A 467 5.86 -22.71 8.80
CA ALA A 467 4.47 -22.58 9.19
C ALA A 467 4.32 -21.21 9.87
N CYS A 468 3.53 -20.33 9.28
CA CYS A 468 3.03 -19.16 9.98
C CYS A 468 2.06 -19.59 11.06
#